data_aa418823ce33d57ca49ccdd0009fc5bb
#
_entry.id   aa418823ce33d57ca49ccdd0009fc5bb
#
_cell.length_a   1.000
_cell.length_b   1.000
_cell.length_c   1.000
_cell.angle_alpha   90.00
_cell.angle_beta   90.00
_cell.angle_gamma   90.00
#
_symmetry.space_group_name_H-M   'P 1'
#
loop_
_entity.id
_entity.type
_entity.pdbx_description
1 polymer ?
#
loop_
_entity_poly.entity_id
_entity_poly.type
_entity_poly.pdbx_seq_one_letter_code
_entity_poly.pdbx_strand_id
1 'polypeptide(L)'
;MPVTYTRDLPLPNLLGDDRHERAQQLLLTKAEDWAYEREWRMLEPDKEPGPRSFPPELLSAIILGVKMPKTDKDTVMKWVAQRSMPLPVYQAGLDATKYGLVFKQLT
;
A
#
# COMPACT_ATOMS: atom_id res chain seq x y z
N MET A 1 5.01 -9.27 5.03
CA MET A 1 4.45 -10.64 5.00
C MET A 1 3.34 -10.72 3.97
N PRO A 2 3.26 -11.78 3.19
CA PRO A 2 2.16 -11.95 2.25
C PRO A 2 0.84 -12.19 2.98
N VAL A 3 -0.25 -11.70 2.39
CA VAL A 3 -1.61 -11.97 2.87
C VAL A 3 -2.03 -13.37 2.42
N THR A 4 -2.67 -14.12 3.32
CA THR A 4 -3.26 -15.42 3.02
C THR A 4 -4.72 -15.24 2.59
N TYR A 5 -5.08 -15.85 1.47
CA TYR A 5 -6.44 -15.78 0.93
C TYR A 5 -7.19 -17.07 1.20
N THR A 6 -8.41 -16.98 1.71
CA THR A 6 -9.20 -18.15 2.09
C THR A 6 -10.69 -17.89 1.87
N ARG A 7 -11.46 -18.97 1.72
CA ARG A 7 -12.93 -18.94 1.70
C ARG A 7 -13.53 -18.91 3.10
N ASP A 8 -12.79 -19.47 4.06
CA ASP A 8 -13.28 -19.62 5.43
C ASP A 8 -12.85 -18.41 6.28
N LEU A 9 -13.73 -17.99 7.19
CA LEU A 9 -13.38 -16.97 8.16
C LEU A 9 -12.30 -17.51 9.11
N PRO A 10 -11.27 -16.74 9.43
CA PRO A 10 -10.31 -17.11 10.43
C PRO A 10 -10.99 -17.11 11.80
N LEU A 11 -11.00 -18.26 12.47
CA LEU A 11 -11.56 -18.43 13.81
C LEU A 11 -10.43 -18.67 14.82
N PRO A 12 -9.81 -17.60 15.33
CA PRO A 12 -8.71 -17.76 16.27
C PRO A 12 -9.21 -18.41 17.58
N ASN A 13 -8.40 -19.30 18.14
CA ASN A 13 -8.68 -19.89 19.42
C ASN A 13 -8.39 -18.87 20.53
N LEU A 14 -9.45 -18.32 21.13
CA LEU A 14 -9.34 -17.28 22.15
C LEU A 14 -8.69 -17.74 23.47
N LEU A 15 -8.65 -19.05 23.71
CA LEU A 15 -8.11 -19.63 24.93
C LEU A 15 -6.69 -20.20 24.78
N GLY A 16 -6.30 -20.61 23.58
CA GLY A 16 -5.06 -21.33 23.33
C GLY A 16 -4.03 -20.59 22.48
N ASP A 17 -4.47 -19.65 21.66
CA ASP A 17 -3.58 -18.94 20.74
C ASP A 17 -2.90 -17.74 21.43
N ASP A 18 -1.64 -17.52 21.11
CA ASP A 18 -0.93 -16.32 21.50
C ASP A 18 -1.60 -15.08 20.87
N ARG A 19 -1.53 -13.95 21.60
CA ARG A 19 -2.06 -12.66 21.13
C ARG A 19 -1.49 -12.26 19.77
N HIS A 20 -0.20 -12.49 19.55
CA HIS A 20 0.46 -12.17 18.28
C HIS A 20 -0.02 -13.07 17.15
N GLU A 21 -0.19 -14.37 17.40
CA GLU A 21 -0.72 -15.32 16.40
C GLU A 21 -2.14 -14.95 16.00
N ARG A 22 -3.00 -14.61 16.96
CA ARG A 22 -4.37 -14.14 16.69
C ARG A 22 -4.38 -12.87 15.83
N ALA A 23 -3.54 -11.90 16.18
CA ALA A 23 -3.43 -10.66 15.43
C ALA A 23 -2.95 -10.93 13.99
N GLN A 24 -1.94 -11.76 13.81
CA GLN A 24 -1.45 -12.14 12.48
C GLN A 24 -2.54 -12.86 11.67
N GLN A 25 -3.23 -13.82 12.27
CA GLN A 25 -4.29 -14.55 11.60
C GLN A 25 -5.41 -13.64 11.11
N LEU A 26 -5.85 -12.68 11.94
CA LEU A 26 -6.90 -11.73 11.58
C LEU A 26 -6.42 -10.68 10.57
N LEU A 27 -5.21 -10.15 10.74
CA LEU A 27 -4.70 -9.05 9.94
C LEU A 27 -4.06 -9.49 8.62
N LEU A 28 -3.62 -10.75 8.51
CA LEU A 28 -2.99 -11.29 7.31
C LEU A 28 -3.88 -12.26 6.53
N THR A 29 -5.17 -12.35 6.87
CA THR A 29 -6.14 -13.18 6.15
C THR A 29 -7.16 -12.30 5.45
N LYS A 30 -7.49 -12.65 4.21
CA LYS A 30 -8.45 -11.93 3.37
C LYS A 30 -9.30 -12.93 2.58
N ALA A 31 -10.51 -12.52 2.19
CA ALA A 31 -11.36 -13.37 1.37
C ALA A 31 -10.69 -13.71 0.02
N GLU A 32 -10.88 -14.94 -0.45
CA GLU A 32 -10.27 -15.43 -1.69
C GLU A 32 -10.58 -14.57 -2.92
N ASP A 33 -11.74 -13.91 -2.95
CA ASP A 33 -12.14 -12.99 -4.02
C ASP A 33 -11.14 -11.85 -4.24
N TRP A 34 -10.34 -11.52 -3.24
CA TRP A 34 -9.30 -10.49 -3.29
C TRP A 34 -7.90 -11.01 -3.64
N ALA A 35 -7.78 -12.30 -3.96
CA ALA A 35 -6.47 -12.92 -4.22
C ALA A 35 -5.68 -12.28 -5.37
N TYR A 36 -6.37 -11.64 -6.31
CA TYR A 36 -5.72 -10.93 -7.42
C TYR A 36 -4.84 -9.76 -6.98
N GLU A 37 -5.08 -9.20 -5.78
CA GLU A 37 -4.27 -8.09 -5.25
C GLU A 37 -2.84 -8.53 -4.89
N ARG A 38 -2.62 -9.81 -4.55
CA ARG A 38 -1.31 -10.34 -4.12
C ARG A 38 -0.67 -9.46 -3.05
N GLU A 39 -1.46 -9.08 -2.06
CA GLU A 39 -1.12 -8.07 -1.08
C GLU A 39 -0.01 -8.53 -0.12
N TRP A 40 0.88 -7.62 0.20
CA TRP A 40 1.87 -7.76 1.28
C TRP A 40 1.59 -6.72 2.35
N ARG A 41 1.64 -7.13 3.60
CA ARG A 41 1.44 -6.23 4.75
C ARG A 41 2.65 -6.23 5.67
N MET A 42 2.98 -5.03 6.19
CA MET A 42 3.92 -4.86 7.28
C MET A 42 3.11 -4.57 8.54
N LEU A 43 3.30 -5.37 9.57
CA LEU A 43 2.61 -5.23 10.85
C LEU A 43 3.61 -4.87 11.94
N GLU A 44 3.28 -3.87 12.73
CA GLU A 44 4.04 -3.44 13.92
C GLU A 44 3.08 -3.40 15.13
N PRO A 45 2.62 -4.55 15.64
CA PRO A 45 1.54 -4.62 16.63
C PRO A 45 1.90 -3.98 17.98
N ASP A 46 3.18 -3.91 18.30
CA ASP A 46 3.66 -3.40 19.60
C ASP A 46 4.03 -1.91 19.57
N LYS A 47 3.76 -1.23 18.46
CA LYS A 47 4.06 0.20 18.33
C LYS A 47 2.79 1.04 18.29
N GLU A 48 2.86 2.21 18.90
CA GLU A 48 1.79 3.20 18.80
C GLU A 48 1.51 3.59 17.34
N PRO A 49 0.24 3.85 16.98
CA PRO A 49 -0.11 4.37 15.66
C PRO A 49 0.64 5.67 15.34
N GLY A 50 1.03 5.85 14.11
CA GLY A 50 1.67 7.08 13.67
C GLY A 50 2.61 6.89 12.48
N PRO A 51 3.28 7.97 12.06
CA PRO A 51 4.24 7.93 10.96
C PRO A 51 5.41 6.99 11.26
N ARG A 52 5.88 6.31 10.22
CA ARG A 52 7.08 5.46 10.26
C ARG A 52 8.07 5.90 9.20
N SER A 53 9.31 6.00 9.59
CA SER A 53 10.40 6.25 8.64
C SER A 53 10.83 4.95 7.98
N PHE A 54 11.22 5.03 6.72
CA PHE A 54 11.86 3.93 5.98
C PHE A 54 13.07 4.48 5.20
N PRO A 55 14.05 3.63 4.85
CA PRO A 55 15.17 4.07 4.04
C PRO A 55 14.71 4.67 2.71
N PRO A 56 15.16 5.90 2.35
CA PRO A 56 14.68 6.61 1.16
C PRO A 56 14.86 5.83 -0.15
N GLU A 57 15.88 5.00 -0.23
CA GLU A 57 16.19 4.15 -1.39
C GLU A 57 15.16 3.05 -1.65
N LEU A 58 14.31 2.73 -0.68
CA LEU A 58 13.23 1.76 -0.85
C LEU A 58 12.03 2.32 -1.63
N LEU A 59 11.94 3.64 -1.77
CA LEU A 59 10.91 4.27 -2.57
C LEU A 59 11.34 4.32 -4.04
N SER A 60 10.72 3.50 -4.86
CA SER A 60 11.11 3.33 -6.27
C SER A 60 10.37 4.25 -7.24
N ALA A 61 9.15 4.67 -6.90
CA ALA A 61 8.35 5.58 -7.72
C ALA A 61 7.17 6.15 -6.92
N ILE A 62 6.58 7.22 -7.42
CA ILE A 62 5.30 7.76 -6.94
C ILE A 62 4.30 7.74 -8.10
N ILE A 63 3.08 7.34 -7.79
CA ILE A 63 1.95 7.38 -8.73
C ILE A 63 0.90 8.33 -8.16
N LEU A 64 0.62 9.42 -8.88
CA LEU A 64 -0.41 10.38 -8.51
C LEU A 64 -1.76 9.86 -8.99
N GLY A 65 -2.74 9.83 -8.08
CA GLY A 65 -4.08 9.34 -8.39
C GLY A 65 -4.82 10.21 -9.41
N VAL A 66 -5.74 9.62 -10.16
CA VAL A 66 -6.52 10.29 -11.23
C VAL A 66 -7.23 11.54 -10.72
N LYS A 67 -7.79 11.47 -9.50
CA LYS A 67 -8.60 12.54 -8.90
C LYS A 67 -7.83 13.37 -7.87
N MET A 68 -6.51 13.26 -7.83
CA MET A 68 -5.71 14.04 -6.87
C MET A 68 -5.86 15.54 -7.15
N PRO A 69 -6.21 16.36 -6.15
CA PRO A 69 -6.27 17.81 -6.30
C PRO A 69 -4.91 18.40 -6.73
N LYS A 70 -4.96 19.48 -7.52
CA LYS A 70 -3.73 20.14 -8.00
C LYS A 70 -2.84 20.61 -6.84
N THR A 71 -3.43 21.09 -5.75
CA THR A 71 -2.69 21.55 -4.55
C THR A 71 -1.88 20.42 -3.92
N ASP A 72 -2.45 19.23 -3.80
CA ASP A 72 -1.77 18.05 -3.25
C ASP A 72 -0.68 17.55 -4.21
N LYS A 73 -0.97 17.57 -5.49
CA LYS A 73 0.00 17.23 -6.55
C LYS A 73 1.21 18.17 -6.50
N ASP A 74 0.99 19.46 -6.41
CA ASP A 74 2.07 20.46 -6.31
C ASP A 74 2.91 20.24 -5.04
N THR A 75 2.28 19.89 -3.93
CA THR A 75 2.95 19.57 -2.66
C THR A 75 3.85 18.34 -2.81
N VAL A 76 3.34 17.25 -3.39
CA VAL A 76 4.13 16.03 -3.63
C VAL A 76 5.30 16.32 -4.57
N MET A 77 5.08 17.05 -5.65
CA MET A 77 6.13 17.42 -6.61
C MET A 77 7.23 18.26 -5.94
N LYS A 78 6.85 19.16 -5.04
CA LYS A 78 7.80 19.95 -4.24
C LYS A 78 8.67 19.05 -3.35
N TRP A 79 8.06 18.06 -2.67
CA TRP A 79 8.82 17.11 -1.85
C TRP A 79 9.77 16.26 -2.69
N VAL A 80 9.33 15.81 -3.86
CA VAL A 80 10.17 15.05 -4.79
C VAL A 80 11.38 15.88 -5.24
N ALA A 81 11.19 17.15 -5.57
CA ALA A 81 12.26 18.06 -5.97
C ALA A 81 13.31 18.31 -4.88
N GLN A 82 12.93 18.16 -3.61
CA GLN A 82 13.84 18.33 -2.46
C GLN A 82 14.68 17.07 -2.16
N ARG A 83 14.41 15.95 -2.82
CA ARG A 83 15.16 14.70 -2.60
C ARG A 83 16.56 14.79 -3.22
N SER A 84 17.53 14.20 -2.52
CA SER A 84 18.90 14.03 -3.05
C SER A 84 18.98 12.96 -4.15
N MET A 85 18.03 12.02 -4.15
CA MET A 85 17.96 10.93 -5.13
C MET A 85 16.79 11.16 -6.09
N PRO A 86 17.00 11.00 -7.41
CA PRO A 86 15.91 11.07 -8.38
C PRO A 86 14.82 10.06 -8.08
N LEU A 87 13.57 10.45 -8.27
CA LEU A 87 12.41 9.59 -8.04
C LEU A 87 11.43 9.76 -9.21
N PRO A 88 11.14 8.69 -9.97
CA PRO A 88 10.12 8.75 -11.01
C PRO A 88 8.74 9.07 -10.43
N VAL A 89 8.04 9.99 -11.06
CA VAL A 89 6.66 10.35 -10.72
C VAL A 89 5.78 10.12 -11.93
N TYR A 90 4.70 9.40 -11.73
CA TYR A 90 3.70 9.09 -12.76
C TYR A 90 2.36 9.71 -12.41
N GLN A 91 1.66 10.22 -13.42
CA GLN A 91 0.27 10.63 -13.30
C GLN A 91 -0.62 9.50 -13.83
N ALA A 92 -1.51 8.97 -12.98
CA ALA A 92 -2.53 8.05 -13.42
C ALA A 92 -3.64 8.81 -14.17
N GLY A 93 -4.14 8.21 -15.24
CA GLY A 93 -5.28 8.68 -16.01
C GLY A 93 -6.20 7.52 -16.36
N LEU A 94 -7.44 7.82 -16.73
CA LEU A 94 -8.36 6.82 -17.23
C LEU A 94 -8.03 6.48 -18.68
N ASP A 95 -8.03 5.18 -19.01
CA ASP A 95 -7.97 4.76 -20.41
C ASP A 95 -9.26 5.15 -21.13
N ALA A 96 -9.16 5.75 -22.30
CA ALA A 96 -10.32 6.19 -23.07
C ALA A 96 -11.10 5.04 -23.76
N THR A 97 -10.48 3.86 -23.86
CA THR A 97 -11.01 2.73 -24.66
C THR A 97 -11.24 1.46 -23.88
N LYS A 98 -10.66 1.33 -22.68
CA LYS A 98 -10.69 0.11 -21.86
C LYS A 98 -10.94 0.44 -20.41
N TYR A 99 -11.47 -0.53 -19.66
CA TYR A 99 -11.49 -0.45 -18.21
C TYR A 99 -10.06 -0.60 -17.67
N GLY A 100 -9.46 0.52 -17.26
CA GLY A 100 -8.10 0.51 -16.76
C GLY A 100 -7.52 1.90 -16.58
N LEU A 101 -6.28 1.92 -16.14
CA LEU A 101 -5.50 3.13 -15.95
C LEU A 101 -4.36 3.18 -16.96
N VAL A 102 -4.03 4.39 -17.37
CA VAL A 102 -2.81 4.71 -18.10
C VAL A 102 -1.93 5.59 -17.22
N PHE A 103 -0.61 5.49 -17.39
CA PHE A 103 0.35 6.21 -16.58
C PHE A 103 1.26 7.06 -17.48
N LYS A 104 1.34 8.35 -17.17
CA LYS A 104 2.24 9.27 -17.83
C LYS A 104 3.36 9.66 -16.88
N GLN A 105 4.60 9.43 -17.29
CA GLN A 105 5.74 9.86 -16.49
C GLN A 105 5.89 11.39 -16.54
N LEU A 106 6.01 12.01 -15.37
CA LEU A 106 6.17 13.46 -15.22
C LEU A 106 7.63 13.87 -15.02
N THR A 107 8.40 13.00 -14.39
CA THR A 107 9.84 13.24 -14.12
C THR A 107 10.64 11.96 -14.26
#